data_8ebeb0bd05126dd6e858c6f0e62cd813
#
_entry.id   8ebeb0bd05126dd6e858c6f0e62cd813
#
_cell.length_a   1.000
_cell.length_b   1.000
_cell.length_c   1.000
_cell.angle_alpha   90.00
_cell.angle_beta   90.00
_cell.angle_gamma   90.00
#
_symmetry.space_group_name_H-M   'P 1'
#
loop_
_entity.id
_entity.type
_entity.pdbx_description
1 polymer ?
#
loop_
_entity_poly.entity_id
_entity_poly.type
_entity_poly.pdbx_seq_one_letter_code
_entity_poly.pdbx_strand_id
1 'polypeptide(L)'
;YGLVGSEMCIRDRDEIYANLFGTEAALVRIQFVNGTHAIASALFGALKAGDALVSAVGAPYDTLLGVIGTAEKGHGSLKDYGVEYRQVELVDDAPDLEGIARTAADPKVKAVLIQRSKGYSTRASLSVAEIGEMCAIIKRVNPNAAILVDNCYGEFVETLEPTHVGADLVVGSLIKNPGGGLAPTGGYIAGR
;
A
#
# COMPACT_ATOMS: atom_id res chain seq x y z
N TYR A 1 33.75 0.25 15.47
CA TYR A 1 32.80 -0.67 16.14
C TYR A 1 31.32 -0.34 15.89
N GLY A 2 30.95 0.85 15.40
CA GLY A 2 29.54 1.28 15.27
C GLY A 2 28.85 0.94 13.95
N LEU A 3 29.57 0.93 12.81
CA LEU A 3 28.96 0.80 11.50
C LEU A 3 28.58 -0.65 11.12
N VAL A 4 29.42 -1.62 11.47
CA VAL A 4 29.17 -3.05 11.15
C VAL A 4 27.97 -3.60 11.93
N GLY A 5 27.80 -3.19 13.19
CA GLY A 5 26.65 -3.58 14.02
C GLY A 5 25.33 -2.98 13.54
N SER A 6 25.34 -1.76 13.00
CA SER A 6 24.12 -1.11 12.49
C SER A 6 23.64 -1.70 11.17
N GLU A 7 24.54 -2.09 10.29
CA GLU A 7 24.18 -2.76 9.01
C GLU A 7 23.61 -4.16 9.25
N MET A 8 24.18 -4.95 10.17
CA MET A 8 23.61 -6.24 10.57
C MET A 8 22.20 -6.08 11.12
N CYS A 9 21.98 -5.18 12.07
CA CYS A 9 20.65 -4.94 12.65
C CYS A 9 19.61 -4.45 11.63
N ILE A 10 20.05 -3.75 10.58
CA ILE A 10 19.16 -3.31 9.49
C ILE A 10 18.75 -4.52 8.63
N ARG A 11 19.70 -5.37 8.25
CA ARG A 11 19.45 -6.59 7.47
C ARG A 11 18.54 -7.56 8.24
N ASP A 12 18.85 -7.79 9.51
CA ASP A 12 18.05 -8.67 10.37
C ASP A 12 16.58 -8.23 10.45
N ARG A 13 16.32 -6.92 10.56
CA ARG A 13 14.96 -6.38 10.55
C ARG A 13 14.26 -6.57 9.21
N ASP A 14 14.96 -6.33 8.12
CA ASP A 14 14.44 -6.52 6.77
C ASP A 14 14.06 -8.00 6.56
N GLU A 15 14.93 -8.93 6.96
CA GLU A 15 14.69 -10.37 6.89
C GLU A 15 13.50 -10.81 7.78
N ILE A 16 13.40 -10.29 8.99
CA ILE A 16 12.27 -10.57 9.89
C ILE A 16 10.95 -10.14 9.23
N TYR A 17 10.90 -8.92 8.68
CA TYR A 17 9.68 -8.43 8.02
C TYR A 17 9.39 -9.19 6.73
N ALA A 18 10.39 -9.50 5.91
CA ALA A 18 10.21 -10.32 4.73
C ALA A 18 9.60 -11.69 5.09
N ASN A 19 10.12 -12.33 6.12
CA ASN A 19 9.60 -13.63 6.61
C ASN A 19 8.18 -13.51 7.16
N LEU A 20 7.89 -12.48 7.98
CA LEU A 20 6.57 -12.27 8.57
C LEU A 20 5.49 -12.01 7.51
N PHE A 21 5.82 -11.25 6.48
CA PHE A 21 4.90 -10.94 5.39
C PHE A 21 4.97 -11.95 4.23
N GLY A 22 5.83 -12.99 4.30
CA GLY A 22 5.98 -13.99 3.25
C GLY A 22 6.43 -13.39 1.91
N THR A 23 7.36 -12.45 1.94
CA THR A 23 7.83 -11.68 0.78
C THR A 23 9.30 -11.96 0.46
N GLU A 24 9.75 -11.62 -0.76
CA GLU A 24 11.15 -11.75 -1.17
C GLU A 24 12.08 -10.81 -0.39
N ALA A 25 11.59 -9.60 -0.11
CA ALA A 25 12.36 -8.58 0.55
C ALA A 25 11.47 -7.64 1.36
N ALA A 26 12.09 -6.93 2.30
CA ALA A 26 11.48 -5.82 3.01
C ALA A 26 12.49 -4.69 3.21
N LEU A 27 11.97 -3.48 3.35
CA LEU A 27 12.69 -2.29 3.78
C LEU A 27 12.03 -1.77 5.04
N VAL A 28 12.70 -1.87 6.17
CA VAL A 28 12.21 -1.37 7.46
C VAL A 28 13.12 -0.23 7.90
N ARG A 29 12.63 1.01 7.80
CA ARG A 29 13.48 2.20 7.95
C ARG A 29 12.85 3.27 8.83
N ILE A 30 13.64 3.82 9.72
CA ILE A 30 13.29 5.04 10.47
C ILE A 30 13.32 6.27 9.57
N GLN A 31 14.01 6.21 8.44
CA GLN A 31 14.05 7.26 7.41
C GLN A 31 12.73 7.39 6.65
N PHE A 32 11.89 6.37 6.64
CA PHE A 32 10.47 6.57 6.33
C PHE A 32 9.83 7.28 7.50
N VAL A 33 9.70 8.59 7.42
CA VAL A 33 9.23 9.44 8.53
C VAL A 33 7.88 8.97 9.09
N ASN A 34 7.01 8.43 8.19
CA ASN A 34 5.70 7.87 8.54
C ASN A 34 5.20 6.94 7.43
N GLY A 35 4.00 6.37 7.60
CA GLY A 35 3.38 5.49 6.61
C GLY A 35 3.12 6.17 5.27
N THR A 36 2.70 7.43 5.27
CA THR A 36 2.49 8.20 4.03
C THR A 36 3.77 8.29 3.21
N HIS A 37 4.92 8.54 3.85
CA HIS A 37 6.21 8.59 3.17
C HIS A 37 6.59 7.22 2.58
N ALA A 38 6.36 6.14 3.30
CA ALA A 38 6.61 4.79 2.79
C ALA A 38 5.70 4.46 1.60
N ILE A 39 4.40 4.78 1.68
CA ILE A 39 3.45 4.58 0.58
C ILE A 39 3.83 5.44 -0.63
N ALA A 40 4.15 6.72 -0.42
CA ALA A 40 4.62 7.62 -1.48
C ALA A 40 5.85 7.03 -2.19
N SER A 41 6.86 6.58 -1.42
CA SER A 41 8.06 5.97 -1.97
C SER A 41 7.76 4.74 -2.82
N ALA A 42 6.84 3.87 -2.38
CA ALA A 42 6.42 2.70 -3.14
C ALA A 42 5.68 3.08 -4.43
N LEU A 43 4.77 4.07 -4.36
CA LEU A 43 4.00 4.52 -5.53
C LEU A 43 4.89 5.20 -6.57
N PHE A 44 5.79 6.11 -6.15
CA PHE A 44 6.75 6.75 -7.06
C PHE A 44 7.77 5.77 -7.65
N GLY A 45 8.08 4.67 -6.92
CA GLY A 45 8.92 3.59 -7.43
C GLY A 45 8.22 2.70 -8.45
N ALA A 46 6.90 2.53 -8.32
CA ALA A 46 6.11 1.64 -9.18
C ALA A 46 5.53 2.32 -10.42
N LEU A 47 5.39 3.65 -10.43
CA LEU A 47 4.66 4.42 -11.43
C LEU A 47 5.55 5.42 -12.15
N LYS A 48 5.26 5.65 -13.42
CA LYS A 48 5.90 6.66 -14.27
C LYS A 48 4.86 7.46 -15.05
N ALA A 49 5.29 8.53 -15.69
CA ALA A 49 4.42 9.34 -16.55
C ALA A 49 3.70 8.49 -17.61
N GLY A 50 2.41 8.67 -17.72
CA GLY A 50 1.52 7.92 -18.62
C GLY A 50 0.88 6.68 -18.00
N ASP A 51 1.33 6.23 -16.83
CA ASP A 51 0.72 5.15 -16.07
C ASP A 51 -0.54 5.64 -15.32
N ALA A 52 -1.40 4.72 -14.93
CA ALA A 52 -2.56 5.00 -14.10
C ALA A 52 -2.47 4.26 -12.75
N LEU A 53 -2.80 4.99 -11.67
CA LEU A 53 -3.04 4.48 -10.33
C LEU A 53 -4.55 4.33 -10.12
N VAL A 54 -4.99 3.19 -9.60
CA VAL A 54 -6.37 2.96 -9.19
C VAL A 54 -6.43 2.85 -7.67
N SER A 55 -7.30 3.64 -7.01
CA SER A 55 -7.72 3.37 -5.64
C SER A 55 -8.95 2.46 -5.68
N ALA A 56 -8.85 1.26 -5.09
CA ALA A 56 -9.85 0.22 -5.25
C ALA A 56 -11.06 0.33 -4.30
N VAL A 57 -10.96 1.12 -3.24
CA VAL A 57 -11.94 1.14 -2.15
C VAL A 57 -12.30 2.57 -1.73
N GLY A 58 -12.65 3.39 -2.70
CA GLY A 58 -12.94 4.81 -2.51
C GLY A 58 -11.67 5.66 -2.42
N ALA A 59 -11.83 6.90 -1.97
CA ALA A 59 -10.71 7.81 -1.75
C ALA A 59 -9.81 7.31 -0.62
N PRO A 60 -8.47 7.31 -0.80
CA PRO A 60 -7.57 7.07 0.30
C PRO A 60 -7.59 8.24 1.30
N TYR A 61 -6.94 8.06 2.46
CA TYR A 61 -6.91 9.09 3.48
C TYR A 61 -6.26 10.40 2.98
N ASP A 62 -6.61 11.51 3.64
CA ASP A 62 -6.36 12.90 3.19
C ASP A 62 -4.90 13.22 2.83
N THR A 63 -3.93 12.83 3.66
CA THR A 63 -2.52 13.12 3.38
C THR A 63 -2.01 12.38 2.15
N LEU A 64 -2.57 11.20 1.83
CA LEU A 64 -2.21 10.48 0.60
C LEU A 64 -2.86 11.11 -0.64
N LEU A 65 -4.02 11.76 -0.50
CA LEU A 65 -4.60 12.56 -1.59
C LEU A 65 -3.66 13.69 -2.02
N GLY A 66 -2.91 14.27 -1.08
CA GLY A 66 -1.86 15.24 -1.39
C GLY A 66 -0.71 14.66 -2.22
N VAL A 67 -0.25 13.44 -1.89
CA VAL A 67 0.77 12.71 -2.65
C VAL A 67 0.28 12.37 -4.07
N ILE A 68 -0.98 11.98 -4.20
CA ILE A 68 -1.60 11.67 -5.49
C ILE A 68 -1.81 12.94 -6.32
N GLY A 69 -2.15 14.07 -5.68
CA GLY A 69 -2.41 15.34 -6.35
C GLY A 69 -3.89 15.58 -6.65
N THR A 70 -4.78 15.02 -5.82
CA THR A 70 -6.22 15.29 -5.87
C THR A 70 -6.66 16.32 -4.83
N ALA A 71 -5.80 16.66 -3.87
CA ALA A 71 -6.01 17.76 -2.95
C ALA A 71 -5.77 19.11 -3.66
N GLU A 72 -6.48 20.16 -3.22
CA GLU A 72 -6.48 21.48 -3.88
C GLU A 72 -5.12 22.21 -3.87
N LYS A 73 -4.13 21.78 -3.10
CA LYS A 73 -2.84 22.44 -2.95
C LYS A 73 -1.70 21.44 -2.84
N GLY A 74 -0.75 21.52 -3.77
CA GLY A 74 0.50 20.77 -3.71
C GLY A 74 1.21 20.79 -5.07
N HIS A 75 2.52 20.73 -5.05
CA HIS A 75 3.37 20.51 -6.22
C HIS A 75 4.23 19.28 -5.97
N GLY A 76 4.60 18.56 -7.04
CA GLY A 76 5.40 17.35 -6.95
C GLY A 76 4.58 16.09 -6.61
N SER A 77 3.27 16.11 -6.92
CA SER A 77 2.37 14.97 -6.79
C SER A 77 2.54 13.97 -7.94
N LEU A 78 1.98 12.77 -7.80
CA LEU A 78 1.93 11.78 -8.89
C LEU A 78 1.29 12.36 -10.15
N LYS A 79 0.21 13.16 -10.01
CA LYS A 79 -0.45 13.82 -11.15
C LYS A 79 0.46 14.85 -11.82
N ASP A 80 1.24 15.60 -11.06
CA ASP A 80 2.22 16.55 -11.61
C ASP A 80 3.31 15.84 -12.42
N TYR A 81 3.65 14.60 -12.05
CA TYR A 81 4.56 13.73 -12.79
C TYR A 81 3.88 12.95 -13.94
N GLY A 82 2.62 13.24 -14.25
CA GLY A 82 1.90 12.68 -15.39
C GLY A 82 1.29 11.30 -15.11
N VAL A 83 1.09 10.92 -13.86
CA VAL A 83 0.35 9.72 -13.48
C VAL A 83 -1.14 10.04 -13.44
N GLU A 84 -1.96 9.22 -14.12
CA GLU A 84 -3.42 9.31 -14.06
C GLU A 84 -3.92 8.68 -12.74
N TYR A 85 -4.87 9.33 -12.06
CA TYR A 85 -5.54 8.77 -10.88
C TYR A 85 -6.99 8.41 -11.19
N ARG A 86 -7.38 7.22 -10.78
CA ARG A 86 -8.74 6.70 -10.85
C ARG A 86 -9.18 6.16 -9.50
N GLN A 87 -10.47 6.20 -9.24
CA GLN A 87 -11.07 5.72 -8.01
C GLN A 87 -12.27 4.85 -8.33
N VAL A 88 -12.39 3.73 -7.62
CA VAL A 88 -13.59 2.88 -7.64
C VAL A 88 -14.35 3.17 -6.36
N GLU A 89 -15.60 3.63 -6.50
CA GLU A 89 -16.45 3.91 -5.36
C GLU A 89 -16.94 2.62 -4.71
N LEU A 90 -17.32 2.71 -3.44
CA LEU A 90 -17.94 1.62 -2.73
C LEU A 90 -19.40 1.47 -3.16
N VAL A 91 -19.92 0.27 -3.11
CA VAL A 91 -21.35 -0.03 -3.28
C VAL A 91 -21.86 -0.60 -1.95
N ASP A 92 -22.84 0.04 -1.36
CA ASP A 92 -23.40 -0.35 -0.04
C ASP A 92 -22.33 -0.53 1.04
N ASP A 93 -21.39 0.42 1.11
CA ASP A 93 -20.21 0.39 1.99
C ASP A 93 -19.24 -0.80 1.79
N ALA A 94 -19.39 -1.56 0.70
CA ALA A 94 -18.53 -2.69 0.34
C ALA A 94 -17.71 -2.43 -0.94
N PRO A 95 -16.57 -3.11 -1.16
CA PRO A 95 -15.80 -3.03 -2.39
C PRO A 95 -16.64 -3.42 -3.62
N ASP A 96 -16.68 -2.58 -4.64
CA ASP A 96 -17.28 -2.90 -5.95
C ASP A 96 -16.32 -3.76 -6.76
N LEU A 97 -16.41 -5.08 -6.63
CA LEU A 97 -15.53 -6.02 -7.31
C LEU A 97 -15.64 -5.93 -8.84
N GLU A 98 -16.82 -5.65 -9.38
CA GLU A 98 -17.02 -5.47 -10.82
C GLU A 98 -16.41 -4.16 -11.31
N GLY A 99 -16.58 -3.07 -10.55
CA GLY A 99 -15.96 -1.78 -10.82
C GLY A 99 -14.43 -1.86 -10.76
N ILE A 100 -13.88 -2.57 -9.77
CA ILE A 100 -12.44 -2.85 -9.66
C ILE A 100 -11.95 -3.60 -10.90
N ALA A 101 -12.61 -4.71 -11.28
CA ALA A 101 -12.24 -5.49 -12.46
C ALA A 101 -12.26 -4.64 -13.73
N ARG A 102 -13.34 -3.90 -13.93
CA ARG A 102 -13.53 -3.04 -15.13
C ARG A 102 -12.48 -1.95 -15.21
N THR A 103 -12.16 -1.30 -14.08
CA THR A 103 -11.17 -0.20 -14.04
C THR A 103 -9.74 -0.72 -14.18
N ALA A 104 -9.42 -1.83 -13.51
CA ALA A 104 -8.09 -2.43 -13.55
C ALA A 104 -7.73 -3.06 -14.90
N ALA A 105 -8.72 -3.40 -15.74
CA ALA A 105 -8.50 -4.01 -17.05
C ALA A 105 -7.79 -3.08 -18.07
N ASP A 106 -7.78 -1.77 -17.82
CA ASP A 106 -7.05 -0.84 -18.70
C ASP A 106 -5.54 -1.09 -18.61
N PRO A 107 -4.84 -1.31 -19.73
CA PRO A 107 -3.39 -1.56 -19.74
C PRO A 107 -2.52 -0.40 -19.22
N LYS A 108 -3.07 0.81 -19.10
CA LYS A 108 -2.41 1.94 -18.44
C LYS A 108 -2.31 1.75 -16.92
N VAL A 109 -3.20 0.97 -16.32
CA VAL A 109 -3.18 0.70 -14.88
C VAL A 109 -1.97 -0.15 -14.55
N LYS A 110 -1.01 0.44 -13.83
CA LYS A 110 0.23 -0.19 -13.38
C LYS A 110 0.26 -0.43 -11.88
N ALA A 111 -0.55 0.30 -11.13
CA ALA A 111 -0.70 0.06 -9.70
C ALA A 111 -2.17 0.16 -9.28
N VAL A 112 -2.55 -0.72 -8.35
CA VAL A 112 -3.82 -0.68 -7.64
C VAL A 112 -3.53 -0.55 -6.15
N LEU A 113 -4.04 0.51 -5.54
CA LEU A 113 -3.93 0.78 -4.12
C LEU A 113 -5.18 0.26 -3.40
N ILE A 114 -4.97 -0.55 -2.38
CA ILE A 114 -6.01 -1.02 -1.47
C ILE A 114 -5.69 -0.49 -0.06
N GLN A 115 -6.51 0.40 0.46
CA GLN A 115 -6.40 0.84 1.86
C GLN A 115 -7.18 -0.14 2.75
N ARG A 116 -6.47 -0.91 3.60
CA ARG A 116 -7.07 -1.93 4.47
C ARG A 116 -7.94 -1.31 5.56
N SER A 117 -7.42 -0.31 6.26
CA SER A 117 -8.17 0.38 7.30
C SER A 117 -9.32 1.20 6.72
N LYS A 118 -10.36 1.41 7.51
CA LYS A 118 -11.48 2.29 7.11
C LYS A 118 -11.06 3.76 6.93
N GLY A 119 -9.94 4.17 7.51
CA GLY A 119 -9.56 5.57 7.57
C GLY A 119 -10.64 6.40 8.28
N TYR A 120 -11.08 7.47 7.62
CA TYR A 120 -12.17 8.33 8.10
C TYR A 120 -13.55 7.96 7.51
N SER A 121 -13.64 6.88 6.72
CA SER A 121 -14.90 6.44 6.11
C SER A 121 -15.79 5.67 7.09
N THR A 122 -17.04 5.44 6.70
CA THR A 122 -18.02 4.68 7.48
C THR A 122 -17.92 3.17 7.26
N ARG A 123 -17.28 2.74 6.16
CA ARG A 123 -17.11 1.32 5.84
C ARG A 123 -16.35 0.54 6.93
N ALA A 124 -16.50 -0.76 6.97
CA ALA A 124 -15.65 -1.63 7.77
C ALA A 124 -14.20 -1.62 7.26
N SER A 125 -13.24 -1.97 8.13
CA SER A 125 -11.88 -2.32 7.70
C SER A 125 -11.91 -3.64 6.95
N LEU A 126 -11.05 -3.79 5.94
CA LEU A 126 -11.02 -4.98 5.11
C LEU A 126 -10.32 -6.14 5.84
N SER A 127 -10.90 -7.32 5.77
CA SER A 127 -10.25 -8.57 6.11
C SER A 127 -9.21 -8.96 5.07
N VAL A 128 -8.28 -9.84 5.44
CA VAL A 128 -7.31 -10.41 4.49
C VAL A 128 -8.03 -11.23 3.40
N ALA A 129 -9.15 -11.88 3.73
CA ALA A 129 -9.94 -12.63 2.76
C ALA A 129 -10.53 -11.71 1.66
N GLU A 130 -11.15 -10.59 2.03
CA GLU A 130 -11.68 -9.60 1.07
C GLU A 130 -10.57 -9.01 0.19
N ILE A 131 -9.39 -8.75 0.79
CA ILE A 131 -8.22 -8.31 0.01
C ILE A 131 -7.81 -9.39 -0.99
N GLY A 132 -7.83 -10.67 -0.60
CA GLY A 132 -7.54 -11.80 -1.47
C GLY A 132 -8.49 -11.89 -2.67
N GLU A 133 -9.79 -11.67 -2.47
CA GLU A 133 -10.78 -11.62 -3.55
C GLU A 133 -10.48 -10.50 -4.53
N MET A 134 -10.17 -9.30 -4.04
CA MET A 134 -9.76 -8.17 -4.89
C MET A 134 -8.47 -8.48 -5.66
N CYS A 135 -7.45 -9.04 -4.99
CA CYS A 135 -6.19 -9.43 -5.64
C CYS A 135 -6.43 -10.43 -6.78
N ALA A 136 -7.24 -11.47 -6.54
CA ALA A 136 -7.55 -12.47 -7.54
C ALA A 136 -8.27 -11.86 -8.77
N ILE A 137 -9.21 -10.96 -8.54
CA ILE A 137 -9.94 -10.27 -9.61
C ILE A 137 -9.01 -9.37 -10.41
N ILE A 138 -8.19 -8.54 -9.74
CA ILE A 138 -7.24 -7.64 -10.40
C ILE A 138 -6.25 -8.44 -11.25
N LYS A 139 -5.62 -9.47 -10.68
CA LYS A 139 -4.63 -10.29 -11.40
C LYS A 139 -5.22 -11.06 -12.59
N ARG A 140 -6.50 -11.42 -12.52
CA ARG A 140 -7.20 -12.08 -13.62
C ARG A 140 -7.36 -11.15 -14.85
N VAL A 141 -7.66 -9.85 -14.64
CA VAL A 141 -7.90 -8.90 -15.72
C VAL A 141 -6.64 -8.13 -16.11
N ASN A 142 -5.70 -7.95 -15.19
CA ASN A 142 -4.43 -7.24 -15.42
C ASN A 142 -3.31 -7.88 -14.57
N PRO A 143 -2.68 -8.97 -15.04
CA PRO A 143 -1.63 -9.65 -14.27
C PRO A 143 -0.39 -8.80 -14.02
N ASN A 144 -0.20 -7.74 -14.80
CA ASN A 144 0.97 -6.85 -14.71
C ASN A 144 0.77 -5.64 -13.78
N ALA A 145 -0.44 -5.40 -13.29
CA ALA A 145 -0.67 -4.34 -12.31
C ALA A 145 -0.10 -4.74 -10.95
N ALA A 146 0.71 -3.88 -10.36
CA ALA A 146 1.18 -4.05 -8.99
C ALA A 146 0.05 -3.76 -8.00
N ILE A 147 -0.20 -4.68 -7.06
CA ILE A 147 -1.19 -4.49 -6.01
C ILE A 147 -0.47 -4.08 -4.74
N LEU A 148 -0.69 -2.84 -4.32
CA LEU A 148 -0.12 -2.23 -3.13
C LEU A 148 -1.19 -2.10 -2.06
N VAL A 149 -0.95 -2.68 -0.88
CA VAL A 149 -1.86 -2.58 0.26
C VAL A 149 -1.28 -1.64 1.32
N ASP A 150 -1.99 -0.56 1.61
CA ASP A 150 -1.78 0.20 2.85
C ASP A 150 -2.32 -0.63 4.01
N ASN A 151 -1.41 -1.25 4.75
CA ASN A 151 -1.72 -2.21 5.81
C ASN A 151 -1.80 -1.56 7.21
N CYS A 152 -1.69 -0.22 7.29
CA CYS A 152 -1.76 0.50 8.56
C CYS A 152 -2.99 0.09 9.38
N TYR A 153 -2.78 -0.23 10.64
CA TYR A 153 -3.75 -0.77 11.62
C TYR A 153 -4.23 -2.21 11.35
N GLY A 154 -3.78 -2.83 10.26
CA GLY A 154 -4.14 -4.22 9.95
C GLY A 154 -3.05 -5.22 10.32
N GLU A 155 -1.83 -4.75 10.58
CA GLU A 155 -0.68 -5.60 10.83
C GLU A 155 -0.92 -6.49 12.07
N PHE A 156 -0.72 -7.79 11.90
CA PHE A 156 -0.80 -8.81 12.97
C PHE A 156 -2.20 -8.96 13.62
N VAL A 157 -3.25 -8.42 12.96
CA VAL A 157 -4.63 -8.58 13.43
C VAL A 157 -5.20 -9.94 13.04
N GLU A 158 -4.79 -10.46 11.89
CA GLU A 158 -5.16 -11.78 11.40
C GLU A 158 -3.92 -12.69 11.26
N THR A 159 -4.12 -13.99 11.11
CA THR A 159 -3.03 -14.97 10.97
C THR A 159 -2.26 -14.80 9.65
N LEU A 160 -2.94 -14.38 8.60
CA LEU A 160 -2.36 -14.09 7.30
C LEU A 160 -2.30 -12.58 7.08
N GLU A 161 -1.34 -12.16 6.27
CA GLU A 161 -1.17 -10.79 5.82
C GLU A 161 -1.52 -10.66 4.33
N PRO A 162 -1.80 -9.46 3.81
CA PRO A 162 -2.24 -9.27 2.42
C PRO A 162 -1.34 -9.91 1.36
N THR A 163 -0.04 -9.98 1.59
CA THR A 163 0.93 -10.61 0.68
C THR A 163 0.75 -12.12 0.56
N HIS A 164 0.22 -12.78 1.59
CA HIS A 164 -0.09 -14.22 1.54
C HIS A 164 -1.28 -14.54 0.64
N VAL A 165 -2.10 -13.53 0.31
CA VAL A 165 -3.31 -13.70 -0.50
C VAL A 165 -3.25 -12.97 -1.85
N GLY A 166 -2.05 -12.51 -2.26
CA GLY A 166 -1.82 -12.05 -3.62
C GLY A 166 -1.48 -10.56 -3.78
N ALA A 167 -1.37 -9.79 -2.71
CA ALA A 167 -0.79 -8.45 -2.80
C ALA A 167 0.70 -8.53 -3.17
N ASP A 168 1.17 -7.66 -4.05
CA ASP A 168 2.58 -7.60 -4.45
C ASP A 168 3.42 -6.83 -3.43
N LEU A 169 2.83 -5.79 -2.83
CA LEU A 169 3.46 -4.93 -1.83
C LEU A 169 2.52 -4.70 -0.65
N VAL A 170 3.04 -4.77 0.56
CA VAL A 170 2.41 -4.21 1.75
C VAL A 170 3.28 -3.07 2.28
N VAL A 171 2.63 -2.00 2.68
CA VAL A 171 3.29 -0.79 3.19
C VAL A 171 2.59 -0.36 4.47
N GLY A 172 3.37 0.11 5.43
CA GLY A 172 2.79 0.58 6.67
C GLY A 172 3.73 1.44 7.50
N SER A 173 3.26 1.77 8.68
CA SER A 173 3.94 2.66 9.61
C SER A 173 4.36 1.93 10.87
N LEU A 174 5.60 2.16 11.32
CA LEU A 174 6.09 1.61 12.59
C LEU A 174 5.45 2.27 13.81
N ILE A 175 4.85 3.45 13.66
CA ILE A 175 4.12 4.11 14.76
C ILE A 175 2.72 3.50 15.02
N LYS A 176 2.32 2.52 14.21
CA LYS A 176 1.06 1.76 14.33
C LYS A 176 1.31 0.42 15.04
N ASN A 177 0.59 -0.62 14.63
CA ASN A 177 0.68 -1.94 15.27
C ASN A 177 2.11 -2.48 15.40
N PRO A 178 3.00 -2.40 14.37
CA PRO A 178 4.33 -2.98 14.48
C PRO A 178 5.21 -2.38 15.57
N GLY A 179 5.05 -1.08 15.83
CA GLY A 179 5.84 -0.38 16.84
C GLY A 179 5.24 -0.41 18.25
N GLY A 180 4.01 -0.93 18.41
CA GLY A 180 3.37 -1.12 19.71
C GLY A 180 3.27 0.13 20.57
N GLY A 181 3.20 1.32 19.95
CA GLY A 181 3.21 2.60 20.66
C GLY A 181 4.59 3.07 21.14
N LEU A 182 5.66 2.33 20.85
CA LEU A 182 7.03 2.68 21.28
C LEU A 182 7.83 3.40 20.18
N ALA A 183 7.56 3.08 18.91
CA ALA A 183 8.27 3.70 17.78
C ALA A 183 7.76 5.13 17.54
N PRO A 184 8.61 6.16 17.62
CA PRO A 184 8.19 7.54 17.36
C PRO A 184 8.11 7.89 15.88
N THR A 185 8.68 7.07 15.02
CA THR A 185 8.78 7.27 13.56
C THR A 185 9.08 5.95 12.87
N GLY A 186 9.06 5.97 11.55
CA GLY A 186 9.46 4.85 10.73
C GLY A 186 8.31 4.26 9.93
N GLY A 187 8.70 3.49 8.93
CA GLY A 187 7.78 2.77 8.06
C GLY A 187 8.44 1.52 7.51
N TYR A 188 7.64 0.73 6.83
CA TYR A 188 8.12 -0.47 6.12
C TYR A 188 7.45 -0.59 4.76
N ILE A 189 8.16 -1.24 3.86
CA ILE A 189 7.68 -1.74 2.57
C ILE A 189 8.13 -3.20 2.50
N ALA A 190 7.22 -4.12 2.26
CA ALA A 190 7.56 -5.53 2.05
C ALA A 190 6.87 -6.05 0.79
N GLY A 191 7.60 -6.83 -0.03
CA GLY A 191 7.06 -7.30 -1.29
C GLY A 191 8.07 -8.01 -2.17
N ARG A 192 7.78 -8.02 -3.48
CA ARG A 192 8.56 -8.65 -4.54
C ARG A 192 9.24 -7.60 -5.39
#